data_eabeec78f7524f6ebb6f5198060b51dc
#
_entry.id   eabeec78f7524f6ebb6f5198060b51dc
#
_cell.length_a   1.000
_cell.length_b   1.000
_cell.length_c   1.000
_cell.angle_alpha   90.00
_cell.angle_beta   90.00
_cell.angle_gamma   90.00
#
_symmetry.space_group_name_H-M   'P 1'
#
loop_
_entity.id
_entity.type
_entity.pdbx_description
1 polymer ?
#
loop_
_entity_poly.entity_id
_entity_poly.type
_entity_poly.pdbx_seq_one_letter_code
_entity_poly.pdbx_strand_id
1 'polypeptide(L)'
;MITVDGLTVEFGGTTLFKDISFQINEKDRIALMGKNGAGKSTLLKIIAGVRNATRGSVSAPKDCVIAYLPQHLMTEDGRTVFEETCQAFAHLHEMQAEIDRINNELTTRTDYDSDDYMQLIEKVSSLSEKFYAIDMTHFEEDVEKTLLGLGFERSDFNRPTSEFSGGWRMRIELAKLLLKSPDVLLLDEPTNHLDIESIGWLEDFIINSSKAVVVISHDRKFVDDITTRTIEVTMGRIYDYKATYSQYLELRKERREQQMKKYEEQQKMIAETKDFIERFKGTYSKTFQVQSRVKMLEKLELIEVDEEDTSRLRLKFPPSPRSGAYPVQMSDVAMSFDGKQIFSGVNLTVERGDKIAFVGRNGEGKSTLVKCIMGQLQNEGKLELGHNVQIGYFAQNQASLLDGELTVFQTIDDVAKGEIRNKIRDLLGAFMFGGEDSTKKVKVLSGGERTRLAILKLLLEPVNLLILDEPTNHLDLKTKDVLKQALLDFDGTLIVVSHDRDFLDGLVSKVYEFGHGRVREHLCGIYEFLESKKMESLQELEKK
;
A
#
# COMPACT_ATOMS: atom_id res chain seq x y z
N MET A 1 -21.11 -10.21 -11.23
CA MET A 1 -20.90 -8.94 -11.97
C MET A 1 -21.45 -7.78 -11.15
N ILE A 2 -20.62 -6.78 -10.80
CA ILE A 2 -21.02 -5.57 -10.06
C ILE A 2 -21.03 -4.40 -11.04
N THR A 3 -22.09 -3.61 -11.03
CA THR A 3 -22.20 -2.40 -11.86
C THR A 3 -22.18 -1.17 -10.96
N VAL A 4 -21.25 -0.27 -11.23
CA VAL A 4 -21.16 1.07 -10.63
C VAL A 4 -21.72 2.03 -11.67
N ASP A 5 -22.74 2.83 -11.30
CA ASP A 5 -23.43 3.70 -12.24
C ASP A 5 -23.62 5.12 -11.68
N GLY A 6 -23.11 6.12 -12.42
CA GLY A 6 -23.29 7.54 -12.15
C GLY A 6 -22.78 8.00 -10.78
N LEU A 7 -21.75 7.35 -10.22
CA LEU A 7 -21.35 7.53 -8.85
C LEU A 7 -20.67 8.89 -8.63
N THR A 8 -21.21 9.67 -7.69
CA THR A 8 -20.67 10.99 -7.31
C THR A 8 -20.48 11.03 -5.80
N VAL A 9 -19.33 11.56 -5.36
CA VAL A 9 -19.01 11.74 -3.94
C VAL A 9 -18.50 13.14 -3.68
N GLU A 10 -19.12 13.80 -2.70
CA GLU A 10 -18.79 15.15 -2.26
C GLU A 10 -18.51 15.17 -0.75
N PHE A 11 -17.51 15.95 -0.35
CA PHE A 11 -17.13 16.17 1.05
C PHE A 11 -17.02 17.65 1.33
N GLY A 12 -17.86 18.18 2.25
CA GLY A 12 -17.73 19.57 2.68
C GLY A 12 -17.75 20.59 1.53
N GLY A 13 -18.51 20.32 0.46
CA GLY A 13 -18.55 21.15 -0.73
C GLY A 13 -17.46 20.90 -1.77
N THR A 14 -16.53 19.97 -1.51
CA THR A 14 -15.51 19.56 -2.49
C THR A 14 -15.89 18.24 -3.13
N THR A 15 -15.98 18.20 -4.46
CA THR A 15 -16.25 16.98 -5.23
C THR A 15 -14.99 16.14 -5.33
N LEU A 16 -15.04 14.90 -4.83
CA LEU A 16 -13.95 13.95 -4.90
C LEU A 16 -13.90 13.29 -6.29
N PHE A 17 -15.04 12.79 -6.76
CA PHE A 17 -15.27 12.33 -8.13
C PHE A 17 -16.74 12.48 -8.51
N LYS A 18 -16.99 12.59 -9.82
CA LYS A 18 -18.31 12.91 -10.35
C LYS A 18 -18.65 12.01 -11.53
N ASP A 19 -19.84 11.42 -11.48
CA ASP A 19 -20.46 10.67 -12.59
C ASP A 19 -19.56 9.54 -13.12
N ILE A 20 -19.01 8.73 -12.20
CA ILE A 20 -18.16 7.60 -12.57
C ILE A 20 -18.99 6.33 -12.75
N SER A 21 -18.73 5.62 -13.85
CA SER A 21 -19.42 4.36 -14.17
C SER A 21 -18.45 3.33 -14.71
N PHE A 22 -18.50 2.12 -14.18
CA PHE A 22 -17.74 0.96 -14.66
C PHE A 22 -18.35 -0.34 -14.14
N GLN A 23 -17.85 -1.46 -14.64
CA GLN A 23 -18.32 -2.79 -14.27
C GLN A 23 -17.16 -3.66 -13.79
N ILE A 24 -17.43 -4.48 -12.78
CA ILE A 24 -16.54 -5.55 -12.32
C ILE A 24 -17.16 -6.86 -12.75
N ASN A 25 -16.49 -7.58 -13.64
CA ASN A 25 -16.93 -8.88 -14.13
C ASN A 25 -16.35 -10.00 -13.26
N GLU A 26 -16.90 -11.20 -13.43
CA GLU A 26 -16.32 -12.41 -12.86
C GLU A 26 -14.87 -12.58 -13.35
N LYS A 27 -13.96 -12.93 -12.46
CA LYS A 27 -12.53 -13.11 -12.73
C LYS A 27 -11.77 -11.84 -13.15
N ASP A 28 -12.39 -10.66 -13.10
CA ASP A 28 -11.64 -9.41 -13.32
C ASP A 28 -10.59 -9.22 -12.21
N ARG A 29 -9.37 -8.92 -12.60
CA ARG A 29 -8.28 -8.54 -11.70
C ARG A 29 -7.90 -7.09 -11.99
N ILE A 30 -8.39 -6.19 -11.14
CA ILE A 30 -8.39 -4.74 -11.36
C ILE A 30 -7.41 -4.07 -10.40
N ALA A 31 -6.47 -3.30 -10.94
CA ALA A 31 -5.70 -2.32 -10.19
C ALA A 31 -6.48 -1.00 -10.12
N LEU A 32 -6.74 -0.49 -8.93
CA LEU A 32 -7.33 0.83 -8.74
C LEU A 32 -6.24 1.85 -8.42
N MET A 33 -5.89 2.68 -9.39
CA MET A 33 -4.75 3.59 -9.35
C MET A 33 -5.18 5.06 -9.26
N GLY A 34 -4.28 5.93 -8.83
CA GLY A 34 -4.52 7.38 -8.72
C GLY A 34 -3.72 8.02 -7.59
N LYS A 35 -3.66 9.36 -7.56
CA LYS A 35 -2.96 10.13 -6.51
C LYS A 35 -3.54 9.83 -5.12
N ASN A 36 -2.76 10.04 -4.06
CA ASN A 36 -3.30 10.02 -2.70
C ASN A 36 -4.36 11.11 -2.55
N GLY A 37 -5.48 10.75 -1.88
CA GLY A 37 -6.63 11.65 -1.80
C GLY A 37 -7.57 11.64 -3.02
N ALA A 38 -7.27 10.93 -4.11
CA ALA A 38 -8.15 10.84 -5.29
C ALA A 38 -9.47 10.07 -5.04
N GLY A 39 -9.61 9.42 -3.87
CA GLY A 39 -10.84 8.73 -3.49
C GLY A 39 -10.83 7.22 -3.71
N LYS A 40 -9.69 6.60 -3.96
CA LYS A 40 -9.57 5.15 -4.18
C LYS A 40 -10.21 4.32 -3.06
N SER A 41 -9.76 4.50 -1.81
CA SER A 41 -10.30 3.79 -0.64
C SER A 41 -11.77 4.13 -0.38
N THR A 42 -12.19 5.35 -0.72
CA THR A 42 -13.61 5.74 -0.63
C THR A 42 -14.46 4.97 -1.64
N LEU A 43 -13.96 4.81 -2.86
CA LEU A 43 -14.62 4.03 -3.90
C LEU A 43 -14.76 2.55 -3.49
N LEU A 44 -13.70 1.93 -2.95
CA LEU A 44 -13.78 0.56 -2.42
C LEU A 44 -14.81 0.42 -1.31
N LYS A 45 -14.85 1.38 -0.35
CA LYS A 45 -15.83 1.40 0.74
C LYS A 45 -17.27 1.49 0.23
N ILE A 46 -17.51 2.21 -0.86
CA ILE A 46 -18.84 2.32 -1.46
C ILE A 46 -19.21 1.02 -2.16
N ILE A 47 -18.30 0.42 -2.92
CA ILE A 47 -18.53 -0.89 -3.58
C ILE A 47 -18.80 -1.98 -2.52
N ALA A 48 -18.11 -1.93 -1.40
CA ALA A 48 -18.30 -2.84 -0.26
C ALA A 48 -19.59 -2.58 0.55
N GLY A 49 -20.35 -1.52 0.24
CA GLY A 49 -21.55 -1.14 1.00
C GLY A 49 -21.27 -0.55 2.38
N VAL A 50 -20.01 -0.30 2.75
CA VAL A 50 -19.59 0.30 4.03
C VAL A 50 -19.92 1.79 4.09
N ARG A 51 -20.03 2.43 2.91
CA ARG A 51 -20.31 3.85 2.78
C ARG A 51 -21.29 4.11 1.64
N ASN A 52 -22.18 5.10 1.83
CA ASN A 52 -23.08 5.54 0.77
C ASN A 52 -22.42 6.61 -0.10
N ALA A 53 -22.75 6.60 -1.38
CA ALA A 53 -22.43 7.66 -2.32
C ALA A 53 -23.34 8.88 -2.11
N THR A 54 -22.91 10.06 -2.61
CA THR A 54 -23.77 11.25 -2.63
C THR A 54 -24.84 11.12 -3.72
N ARG A 55 -24.48 10.55 -4.88
CA ARG A 55 -25.40 10.23 -6.00
C ARG A 55 -24.89 8.98 -6.72
N GLY A 56 -25.77 8.36 -7.51
CA GLY A 56 -25.48 7.13 -8.23
C GLY A 56 -25.73 5.91 -7.37
N SER A 57 -25.45 4.73 -7.92
CA SER A 57 -25.71 3.46 -7.25
C SER A 57 -24.68 2.40 -7.61
N VAL A 58 -24.54 1.43 -6.70
CA VAL A 58 -23.78 0.19 -6.94
C VAL A 58 -24.78 -0.95 -6.92
N SER A 59 -24.85 -1.69 -8.00
CA SER A 59 -25.75 -2.83 -8.17
C SER A 59 -24.94 -4.13 -8.22
N ALA A 60 -25.27 -5.07 -7.34
CA ALA A 60 -24.71 -6.42 -7.31
C ALA A 60 -25.85 -7.45 -7.29
N PRO A 61 -25.65 -8.68 -7.79
CA PRO A 61 -26.58 -9.79 -7.61
C PRO A 61 -26.85 -10.04 -6.12
N LYS A 62 -28.05 -10.50 -5.79
CA LYS A 62 -28.45 -10.72 -4.37
C LYS A 62 -27.55 -11.71 -3.63
N ASP A 63 -27.02 -12.70 -4.34
CA ASP A 63 -26.17 -13.75 -3.77
C ASP A 63 -24.67 -13.47 -3.92
N CYS A 64 -24.28 -12.27 -4.37
CA CYS A 64 -22.88 -11.89 -4.56
C CYS A 64 -22.23 -11.54 -3.21
N VAL A 65 -21.24 -12.32 -2.82
CA VAL A 65 -20.45 -12.09 -1.59
C VAL A 65 -19.28 -11.16 -1.91
N ILE A 66 -19.30 -9.96 -1.32
CA ILE A 66 -18.24 -8.97 -1.45
C ILE A 66 -17.48 -8.93 -0.14
N ALA A 67 -16.16 -9.17 -0.18
CA ALA A 67 -15.29 -9.03 0.98
C ALA A 67 -14.36 -7.81 0.81
N TYR A 68 -14.20 -7.04 1.86
CA TYR A 68 -13.39 -5.83 1.86
C TYR A 68 -12.36 -5.85 2.99
N LEU A 69 -11.10 -5.70 2.64
CA LEU A 69 -9.98 -5.48 3.58
C LEU A 69 -9.70 -3.97 3.66
N PRO A 70 -10.05 -3.30 4.75
CA PRO A 70 -9.70 -1.89 4.94
C PRO A 70 -8.25 -1.73 5.42
N GLN A 71 -7.69 -0.56 5.20
CA GLN A 71 -6.32 -0.22 5.59
C GLN A 71 -6.05 -0.32 7.11
N HIS A 72 -7.08 -0.14 7.95
CA HIS A 72 -6.99 -0.25 9.40
C HIS A 72 -8.18 -1.06 9.94
N LEU A 73 -7.89 -2.12 10.67
CA LEU A 73 -8.87 -2.95 11.35
C LEU A 73 -8.51 -3.08 12.83
N MET A 74 -9.55 -3.26 13.65
CA MET A 74 -9.42 -3.67 15.04
C MET A 74 -9.96 -5.10 15.15
N THR A 75 -9.08 -6.05 15.38
CA THR A 75 -9.44 -7.43 15.73
C THR A 75 -9.92 -7.47 17.17
N GLU A 76 -10.93 -8.27 17.49
CA GLU A 76 -11.35 -8.50 18.88
C GLU A 76 -10.25 -9.24 19.65
N ASP A 77 -9.96 -8.75 20.86
CA ASP A 77 -8.99 -9.37 21.76
C ASP A 77 -9.69 -10.41 22.64
N GLY A 78 -9.35 -11.67 22.52
CA GLY A 78 -9.94 -12.69 23.43
C GLY A 78 -9.89 -14.12 22.91
N ARG A 79 -9.60 -14.33 21.62
CA ARG A 79 -9.47 -15.66 21.01
C ARG A 79 -8.05 -15.94 20.61
N THR A 80 -7.74 -17.21 20.40
CA THR A 80 -6.47 -17.62 19.78
C THR A 80 -6.47 -17.25 18.29
N VAL A 81 -5.27 -17.22 17.67
CA VAL A 81 -5.13 -16.93 16.23
C VAL A 81 -5.97 -17.90 15.40
N PHE A 82 -5.93 -19.18 15.72
CA PHE A 82 -6.69 -20.21 15.00
C PHE A 82 -8.21 -20.01 15.16
N GLU A 83 -8.69 -19.86 16.40
CA GLU A 83 -10.11 -19.65 16.69
C GLU A 83 -10.65 -18.39 16.03
N GLU A 84 -9.87 -17.28 16.05
CA GLU A 84 -10.26 -16.03 15.42
C GLU A 84 -10.33 -16.19 13.90
N THR A 85 -9.39 -16.93 13.30
CA THR A 85 -9.40 -17.20 11.86
C THR A 85 -10.59 -18.08 11.47
N CYS A 86 -10.96 -19.08 12.30
CA CYS A 86 -12.15 -19.91 12.10
C CYS A 86 -13.46 -19.11 12.09
N GLN A 87 -13.49 -17.86 12.61
CA GLN A 87 -14.65 -16.97 12.48
C GLN A 87 -15.01 -16.64 11.02
N ALA A 88 -14.10 -16.89 10.06
CA ALA A 88 -14.42 -16.85 8.64
C ALA A 88 -15.65 -17.71 8.29
N PHE A 89 -15.83 -18.80 8.99
CA PHE A 89 -16.90 -19.80 8.81
C PHE A 89 -18.06 -19.64 9.79
N ALA A 90 -18.08 -18.59 10.63
CA ALA A 90 -19.14 -18.38 11.62
C ALA A 90 -20.55 -18.39 10.99
N HIS A 91 -20.69 -17.82 9.79
CA HIS A 91 -21.94 -17.81 9.04
C HIS A 91 -22.45 -19.23 8.68
N LEU A 92 -21.53 -20.20 8.51
CA LEU A 92 -21.90 -21.61 8.25
C LEU A 92 -22.42 -22.27 9.53
N HIS A 93 -21.81 -21.99 10.67
CA HIS A 93 -22.32 -22.46 11.97
C HIS A 93 -23.68 -21.85 12.29
N GLU A 94 -23.89 -20.57 11.99
CA GLU A 94 -25.20 -19.93 12.13
C GLU A 94 -26.24 -20.55 11.18
N MET A 95 -25.86 -20.85 9.94
CA MET A 95 -26.72 -21.52 8.96
C MET A 95 -27.09 -22.92 9.41
N GLN A 96 -26.14 -23.71 9.94
CA GLN A 96 -26.40 -25.02 10.50
C GLN A 96 -27.36 -24.95 11.70
N ALA A 97 -27.11 -24.01 12.63
CA ALA A 97 -27.97 -23.80 13.79
C ALA A 97 -29.41 -23.40 13.38
N GLU A 98 -29.57 -22.59 12.34
CA GLU A 98 -30.89 -22.23 11.81
C GLU A 98 -31.57 -23.42 11.13
N ILE A 99 -30.84 -24.24 10.37
CA ILE A 99 -31.34 -25.48 9.79
C ILE A 99 -31.83 -26.41 10.89
N ASP A 100 -31.04 -26.62 11.96
CA ASP A 100 -31.40 -27.47 13.08
C ASP A 100 -32.63 -26.93 13.84
N ARG A 101 -32.70 -25.61 14.02
CA ARG A 101 -33.86 -24.94 14.64
C ARG A 101 -35.13 -25.18 13.82
N ILE A 102 -35.10 -24.95 12.51
CA ILE A 102 -36.28 -25.13 11.64
C ILE A 102 -36.67 -26.62 11.58
N ASN A 103 -35.72 -27.55 11.52
CA ASN A 103 -36.00 -28.98 11.54
C ASN A 103 -36.69 -29.40 12.85
N ASN A 104 -36.23 -28.88 13.99
CA ASN A 104 -36.88 -29.11 15.30
C ASN A 104 -38.31 -28.50 15.34
N GLU A 105 -38.48 -27.32 14.77
CA GLU A 105 -39.82 -26.68 14.68
C GLU A 105 -40.76 -27.50 13.79
N LEU A 106 -40.33 -27.95 12.62
CA LEU A 106 -41.09 -28.80 11.71
C LEU A 106 -41.50 -30.15 12.37
N THR A 107 -40.65 -30.72 13.26
CA THR A 107 -40.94 -31.96 13.97
C THR A 107 -42.00 -31.80 15.03
N THR A 108 -42.17 -30.59 15.61
CA THR A 108 -43.13 -30.31 16.69
C THR A 108 -44.47 -29.81 16.16
N ARG A 109 -44.55 -29.33 14.92
CA ARG A 109 -45.77 -28.82 14.28
C ARG A 109 -46.63 -29.93 13.71
N THR A 110 -47.94 -29.75 13.78
CA THR A 110 -48.93 -30.69 13.27
C THR A 110 -49.81 -30.10 12.14
N ASP A 111 -49.55 -28.84 11.78
CA ASP A 111 -50.30 -28.07 10.77
C ASP A 111 -49.67 -28.16 9.36
N TYR A 112 -49.54 -29.37 8.87
CA TYR A 112 -48.80 -29.72 7.62
C TYR A 112 -49.31 -29.02 6.33
N ASP A 113 -50.55 -28.58 6.33
CA ASP A 113 -51.21 -27.90 5.18
C ASP A 113 -51.15 -26.37 5.28
N SER A 114 -50.52 -25.81 6.30
CA SER A 114 -50.40 -24.34 6.44
C SER A 114 -49.35 -23.74 5.53
N ASP A 115 -49.64 -22.52 5.03
CA ASP A 115 -48.66 -21.76 4.21
C ASP A 115 -47.35 -21.53 4.96
N ASP A 116 -47.41 -21.31 6.27
CA ASP A 116 -46.23 -21.13 7.13
C ASP A 116 -45.37 -22.40 7.21
N TYR A 117 -46.00 -23.58 7.27
CA TYR A 117 -45.27 -24.85 7.27
C TYR A 117 -44.53 -25.07 5.94
N MET A 118 -45.17 -24.77 4.83
CA MET A 118 -44.56 -24.87 3.50
C MET A 118 -43.42 -23.88 3.33
N GLN A 119 -43.54 -22.64 3.84
CA GLN A 119 -42.43 -21.67 3.82
C GLN A 119 -41.23 -22.12 4.64
N LEU A 120 -41.43 -22.79 5.78
CA LEU A 120 -40.34 -23.37 6.58
C LEU A 120 -39.63 -24.50 5.82
N ILE A 121 -40.35 -25.35 5.09
CA ILE A 121 -39.77 -26.40 4.24
C ILE A 121 -38.94 -25.80 3.12
N GLU A 122 -39.45 -24.80 2.41
CA GLU A 122 -38.71 -24.11 1.36
C GLU A 122 -37.45 -23.43 1.90
N LYS A 123 -37.56 -22.80 3.07
CA LYS A 123 -36.43 -22.14 3.74
C LYS A 123 -35.36 -23.14 4.14
N VAL A 124 -35.71 -24.27 4.78
CA VAL A 124 -34.73 -25.29 5.19
C VAL A 124 -34.10 -25.96 3.99
N SER A 125 -34.87 -26.20 2.92
CA SER A 125 -34.34 -26.76 1.68
C SER A 125 -33.30 -25.84 1.04
N SER A 126 -33.64 -24.55 0.91
CA SER A 126 -32.72 -23.55 0.36
C SER A 126 -31.45 -23.34 1.20
N LEU A 127 -31.60 -23.33 2.56
CA LEU A 127 -30.44 -23.24 3.45
C LEU A 127 -29.56 -24.47 3.40
N SER A 128 -30.18 -25.68 3.35
CA SER A 128 -29.45 -26.95 3.27
C SER A 128 -28.70 -27.06 1.93
N GLU A 129 -29.32 -26.67 0.82
CA GLU A 129 -28.66 -26.66 -0.48
C GLU A 129 -27.41 -25.74 -0.46
N LYS A 130 -27.53 -24.54 0.10
CA LYS A 130 -26.40 -23.61 0.27
C LYS A 130 -25.33 -24.17 1.21
N PHE A 131 -25.71 -24.79 2.31
CA PHE A 131 -24.79 -25.37 3.29
C PHE A 131 -23.99 -26.53 2.72
N TYR A 132 -24.66 -27.48 2.05
CA TYR A 132 -24.00 -28.65 1.46
C TYR A 132 -23.24 -28.33 0.16
N ALA A 133 -23.47 -27.19 -0.48
CA ALA A 133 -22.66 -26.72 -1.59
C ALA A 133 -21.23 -26.29 -1.17
N ILE A 134 -21.02 -26.06 0.12
CA ILE A 134 -19.72 -25.68 0.68
C ILE A 134 -19.06 -26.93 1.30
N ASP A 135 -17.92 -27.31 0.74
CA ASP A 135 -17.15 -28.44 1.28
C ASP A 135 -16.42 -28.00 2.56
N MET A 136 -16.94 -28.48 3.70
CA MET A 136 -16.35 -28.24 5.02
C MET A 136 -15.37 -29.34 5.47
N THR A 137 -15.08 -30.31 4.63
CA THR A 137 -14.30 -31.50 5.02
C THR A 137 -12.85 -31.13 5.39
N HIS A 138 -12.32 -30.07 4.80
CA HIS A 138 -10.91 -29.64 4.94
C HIS A 138 -10.74 -28.23 5.52
N PHE A 139 -11.77 -27.66 6.18
CA PHE A 139 -11.71 -26.26 6.62
C PHE A 139 -10.55 -25.98 7.58
N GLU A 140 -10.21 -26.91 8.48
CA GLU A 140 -9.07 -26.75 9.40
C GLU A 140 -7.74 -26.75 8.65
N GLU A 141 -7.60 -27.59 7.64
CA GLU A 141 -6.42 -27.64 6.77
C GLU A 141 -6.29 -26.34 5.95
N ASP A 142 -7.40 -25.81 5.46
CA ASP A 142 -7.42 -24.54 4.72
C ASP A 142 -7.07 -23.35 5.61
N VAL A 143 -7.56 -23.33 6.87
CA VAL A 143 -7.17 -22.36 7.87
C VAL A 143 -5.68 -22.43 8.16
N GLU A 144 -5.16 -23.65 8.43
CA GLU A 144 -3.74 -23.87 8.67
C GLU A 144 -2.89 -23.43 7.48
N LYS A 145 -3.23 -23.86 6.28
CA LYS A 145 -2.51 -23.50 5.04
C LYS A 145 -2.49 -21.99 4.79
N THR A 146 -3.62 -21.33 5.03
CA THR A 146 -3.73 -19.88 4.83
C THR A 146 -2.89 -19.11 5.87
N LEU A 147 -2.95 -19.52 7.15
CA LEU A 147 -2.14 -18.92 8.21
C LEU A 147 -0.64 -19.11 7.96
N LEU A 148 -0.21 -20.31 7.59
CA LEU A 148 1.18 -20.61 7.25
C LEU A 148 1.65 -19.75 6.05
N GLY A 149 0.82 -19.63 5.01
CA GLY A 149 1.09 -18.80 3.84
C GLY A 149 1.24 -17.31 4.18
N LEU A 150 0.52 -16.83 5.19
CA LEU A 150 0.62 -15.46 5.69
C LEU A 150 1.73 -15.29 6.75
N GLY A 151 2.59 -16.30 6.93
CA GLY A 151 3.81 -16.22 7.73
C GLY A 151 3.66 -16.57 9.19
N PHE A 152 2.49 -17.08 9.65
CA PHE A 152 2.33 -17.64 11.00
C PHE A 152 3.03 -18.98 11.10
N GLU A 153 3.52 -19.30 12.28
CA GLU A 153 4.00 -20.64 12.61
C GLU A 153 2.92 -21.43 13.35
N ARG A 154 2.99 -22.76 13.31
CA ARG A 154 2.06 -23.62 14.06
C ARG A 154 2.06 -23.34 15.56
N SER A 155 3.19 -22.91 16.10
CA SER A 155 3.33 -22.46 17.51
C SER A 155 2.47 -21.23 17.84
N ASP A 156 2.13 -20.40 16.85
CA ASP A 156 1.36 -19.18 17.02
C ASP A 156 -0.16 -19.44 17.08
N PHE A 157 -0.63 -20.57 16.56
CA PHE A 157 -2.07 -20.87 16.40
C PHE A 157 -2.85 -20.83 17.72
N ASN A 158 -2.25 -21.28 18.80
CA ASN A 158 -2.85 -21.33 20.12
C ASN A 158 -2.57 -20.07 20.97
N ARG A 159 -1.85 -19.09 20.41
CA ARG A 159 -1.55 -17.83 21.12
C ARG A 159 -2.71 -16.86 20.99
N PRO A 160 -3.00 -16.06 22.05
CA PRO A 160 -4.04 -15.04 21.99
C PRO A 160 -3.70 -13.95 20.96
N THR A 161 -4.71 -13.47 20.24
CA THR A 161 -4.56 -12.38 19.25
C THR A 161 -4.01 -11.10 19.88
N SER A 162 -4.24 -10.88 21.17
CA SER A 162 -3.74 -9.73 21.94
C SER A 162 -2.22 -9.64 22.04
N GLU A 163 -1.51 -10.75 21.91
CA GLU A 163 -0.04 -10.79 21.92
C GLU A 163 0.60 -10.31 20.63
N PHE A 164 -0.19 -10.15 19.57
CA PHE A 164 0.28 -9.82 18.24
C PHE A 164 0.18 -8.32 17.93
N SER A 165 1.16 -7.80 17.18
CA SER A 165 1.13 -6.43 16.70
C SER A 165 -0.02 -6.19 15.70
N GLY A 166 -0.37 -4.92 15.46
CA GLY A 166 -1.42 -4.54 14.51
C GLY A 166 -1.22 -5.15 13.11
N GLY A 167 0.02 -5.26 12.64
CA GLY A 167 0.33 -5.89 11.35
C GLY A 167 0.01 -7.39 11.32
N TRP A 168 0.30 -8.13 12.38
CA TRP A 168 -0.07 -9.53 12.50
C TRP A 168 -1.58 -9.74 12.60
N ARG A 169 -2.27 -8.87 13.34
CA ARG A 169 -3.74 -8.91 13.40
C ARG A 169 -4.37 -8.64 12.03
N MET A 170 -3.78 -7.73 11.22
CA MET A 170 -4.22 -7.50 9.85
C MET A 170 -4.08 -8.76 8.98
N ARG A 171 -3.02 -9.57 9.19
CA ARG A 171 -2.87 -10.86 8.49
C ARG A 171 -3.96 -11.87 8.87
N ILE A 172 -4.40 -11.89 10.15
CA ILE A 172 -5.54 -12.71 10.58
C ILE A 172 -6.81 -12.30 9.84
N GLU A 173 -7.09 -11.00 9.76
CA GLU A 173 -8.26 -10.50 9.02
C GLU A 173 -8.17 -10.80 7.52
N LEU A 174 -7.00 -10.68 6.93
CA LEU A 174 -6.77 -11.10 5.54
C LEU A 174 -7.06 -12.60 5.38
N ALA A 175 -6.56 -13.46 6.28
CA ALA A 175 -6.86 -14.89 6.28
C ALA A 175 -8.37 -15.15 6.32
N LYS A 176 -9.10 -14.50 7.22
CA LYS A 176 -10.56 -14.63 7.32
C LYS A 176 -11.27 -14.26 6.03
N LEU A 177 -10.81 -13.19 5.35
CA LEU A 177 -11.39 -12.75 4.09
C LEU A 177 -11.11 -13.73 2.94
N LEU A 178 -9.89 -14.27 2.86
CA LEU A 178 -9.51 -15.25 1.84
C LEU A 178 -10.29 -16.55 1.99
N LEU A 179 -10.44 -17.04 3.24
CA LEU A 179 -11.17 -18.26 3.58
C LEU A 179 -12.67 -18.18 3.29
N LYS A 180 -13.28 -16.99 3.36
CA LYS A 180 -14.68 -16.78 2.96
C LYS A 180 -14.93 -17.03 1.46
N SER A 181 -13.88 -17.17 0.65
CA SER A 181 -13.96 -17.36 -0.80
C SER A 181 -14.98 -16.44 -1.49
N PRO A 182 -14.90 -15.11 -1.27
CA PRO A 182 -15.89 -14.16 -1.77
C PRO A 182 -15.90 -14.13 -3.30
N ASP A 183 -17.04 -13.71 -3.92
CA ASP A 183 -17.12 -13.53 -5.36
C ASP A 183 -16.32 -12.31 -5.84
N VAL A 184 -16.23 -11.29 -5.00
CA VAL A 184 -15.42 -10.10 -5.24
C VAL A 184 -14.60 -9.76 -4.00
N LEU A 185 -13.28 -9.75 -4.14
CA LEU A 185 -12.33 -9.40 -3.11
C LEU A 185 -11.81 -7.97 -3.33
N LEU A 186 -12.03 -7.10 -2.37
CA LEU A 186 -11.59 -5.70 -2.38
C LEU A 186 -10.46 -5.53 -1.37
N LEU A 187 -9.26 -5.21 -1.86
CA LEU A 187 -8.04 -5.10 -1.04
C LEU A 187 -7.51 -3.67 -1.05
N ASP A 188 -7.41 -3.05 0.11
CA ASP A 188 -6.86 -1.70 0.30
C ASP A 188 -5.49 -1.80 0.99
N GLU A 189 -4.40 -1.70 0.22
CA GLU A 189 -3.00 -1.80 0.65
C GLU A 189 -2.66 -3.12 1.40
N PRO A 190 -2.95 -4.30 0.83
CA PRO A 190 -2.77 -5.57 1.53
C PRO A 190 -1.29 -5.90 1.80
N THR A 191 -0.36 -5.32 1.04
CA THR A 191 1.07 -5.60 1.12
C THR A 191 1.79 -4.87 2.27
N ASN A 192 1.20 -3.82 2.85
CA ASN A 192 1.87 -2.96 3.84
C ASN A 192 2.36 -3.67 5.11
N HIS A 193 1.81 -4.84 5.45
CA HIS A 193 2.16 -5.56 6.68
C HIS A 193 2.68 -6.97 6.41
N LEU A 194 2.88 -7.31 5.13
CA LEU A 194 3.37 -8.62 4.71
C LEU A 194 4.89 -8.56 4.48
N ASP A 195 5.57 -9.65 4.81
CA ASP A 195 6.95 -9.84 4.36
C ASP A 195 6.98 -10.38 2.92
N ILE A 196 8.15 -10.40 2.32
CA ILE A 196 8.33 -10.75 0.90
C ILE A 196 7.79 -12.16 0.59
N GLU A 197 7.94 -13.12 1.50
CA GLU A 197 7.44 -14.49 1.33
C GLU A 197 5.91 -14.53 1.36
N SER A 198 5.29 -13.83 2.33
CA SER A 198 3.83 -13.72 2.43
C SER A 198 3.21 -12.96 1.25
N ILE A 199 3.91 -11.96 0.69
CA ILE A 199 3.49 -11.26 -0.53
C ILE A 199 3.47 -12.25 -1.70
N GLY A 200 4.54 -13.04 -1.88
CA GLY A 200 4.59 -14.06 -2.94
C GLY A 200 3.48 -15.10 -2.82
N TRP A 201 3.20 -15.57 -1.60
CA TRP A 201 2.09 -16.48 -1.36
C TRP A 201 0.73 -15.86 -1.70
N LEU A 202 0.50 -14.58 -1.35
CA LEU A 202 -0.73 -13.86 -1.68
C LEU A 202 -0.88 -13.65 -3.20
N GLU A 203 0.22 -13.37 -3.91
CA GLU A 203 0.25 -13.31 -5.38
C GLU A 203 -0.24 -14.62 -5.98
N ASP A 204 0.36 -15.75 -5.57
CA ASP A 204 -0.01 -17.08 -6.05
C ASP A 204 -1.46 -17.41 -5.72
N PHE A 205 -1.92 -17.07 -4.52
CA PHE A 205 -3.32 -17.26 -4.12
C PHE A 205 -4.30 -16.49 -5.03
N ILE A 206 -4.03 -15.21 -5.29
CA ILE A 206 -4.89 -14.37 -6.15
C ILE A 206 -4.86 -14.85 -7.61
N ILE A 207 -3.67 -15.22 -8.12
CA ILE A 207 -3.52 -15.70 -9.50
C ILE A 207 -4.28 -16.99 -9.72
N ASN A 208 -4.26 -17.90 -8.74
CA ASN A 208 -4.95 -19.19 -8.81
C ASN A 208 -6.44 -19.10 -8.47
N SER A 209 -6.89 -17.98 -7.88
CA SER A 209 -8.30 -17.74 -7.59
C SER A 209 -9.08 -17.48 -8.88
N SER A 210 -10.28 -18.09 -8.97
CA SER A 210 -11.22 -17.84 -10.07
C SER A 210 -12.14 -16.62 -9.82
N LYS A 211 -11.94 -15.89 -8.74
CA LYS A 211 -12.81 -14.79 -8.29
C LYS A 211 -12.32 -13.44 -8.79
N ALA A 212 -13.22 -12.44 -8.74
CA ALA A 212 -12.83 -11.08 -9.08
C ALA A 212 -12.07 -10.43 -7.93
N VAL A 213 -11.03 -9.66 -8.26
CA VAL A 213 -10.21 -8.93 -7.29
C VAL A 213 -10.06 -7.48 -7.72
N VAL A 214 -10.28 -6.55 -6.79
CA VAL A 214 -9.95 -5.13 -6.96
C VAL A 214 -8.94 -4.75 -5.89
N VAL A 215 -7.76 -4.30 -6.31
CA VAL A 215 -6.66 -3.99 -5.40
C VAL A 215 -6.19 -2.55 -5.53
N ILE A 216 -5.94 -1.92 -4.38
CA ILE A 216 -5.12 -0.72 -4.26
C ILE A 216 -3.82 -1.17 -3.64
N SER A 217 -2.69 -0.92 -4.27
CA SER A 217 -1.38 -1.14 -3.68
C SER A 217 -0.34 -0.20 -4.26
N HIS A 218 0.66 0.12 -3.45
CA HIS A 218 1.85 0.88 -3.81
C HIS A 218 3.06 -0.04 -4.09
N ASP A 219 2.87 -1.35 -4.15
CA ASP A 219 3.83 -2.33 -4.64
C ASP A 219 3.57 -2.59 -6.15
N ARG A 220 4.43 -2.03 -7.01
CA ARG A 220 4.28 -2.10 -8.47
C ARG A 220 4.34 -3.53 -8.98
N LYS A 221 5.28 -4.30 -8.47
CA LYS A 221 5.49 -5.69 -8.89
C LYS A 221 4.27 -6.54 -8.54
N PHE A 222 3.78 -6.41 -7.30
CA PHE A 222 2.56 -7.08 -6.86
C PHE A 222 1.38 -6.75 -7.77
N VAL A 223 1.15 -5.45 -8.04
CA VAL A 223 0.04 -5.03 -8.91
C VAL A 223 0.20 -5.56 -10.32
N ASP A 224 1.39 -5.48 -10.91
CA ASP A 224 1.66 -5.90 -12.29
C ASP A 224 1.48 -7.40 -12.48
N ASP A 225 1.91 -8.21 -11.50
CA ASP A 225 1.82 -9.67 -11.55
C ASP A 225 0.38 -10.20 -11.38
N ILE A 226 -0.44 -9.55 -10.54
CA ILE A 226 -1.79 -10.05 -10.24
C ILE A 226 -2.90 -9.44 -11.09
N THR A 227 -2.71 -8.27 -11.72
CA THR A 227 -3.80 -7.55 -12.40
C THR A 227 -3.69 -7.62 -13.92
N THR A 228 -4.86 -7.61 -14.57
CA THR A 228 -5.00 -7.62 -16.02
C THR A 228 -5.71 -6.38 -16.55
N ARG A 229 -6.23 -5.54 -15.64
CA ARG A 229 -6.99 -4.34 -15.94
C ARG A 229 -6.65 -3.26 -14.92
N THR A 230 -6.50 -2.03 -15.37
CA THR A 230 -6.17 -0.89 -14.51
C THR A 230 -7.24 0.20 -14.65
N ILE A 231 -7.81 0.62 -13.53
CA ILE A 231 -8.74 1.76 -13.46
C ILE A 231 -8.03 2.90 -12.74
N GLU A 232 -7.81 4.01 -13.44
CA GLU A 232 -7.21 5.21 -12.88
C GLU A 232 -8.27 6.21 -12.44
N VAL A 233 -8.18 6.66 -11.18
CA VAL A 233 -8.97 7.78 -10.65
C VAL A 233 -8.11 9.04 -10.67
N THR A 234 -8.45 9.99 -11.54
CA THR A 234 -7.72 11.25 -11.67
C THR A 234 -8.68 12.39 -12.01
N MET A 235 -8.47 13.58 -11.42
CA MET A 235 -9.27 14.79 -11.64
C MET A 235 -10.79 14.55 -11.50
N GLY A 236 -11.18 13.71 -10.53
CA GLY A 236 -12.59 13.38 -10.28
C GLY A 236 -13.27 12.51 -11.34
N ARG A 237 -12.51 11.92 -12.27
CA ARG A 237 -12.96 11.03 -13.35
C ARG A 237 -12.23 9.69 -13.26
N ILE A 238 -12.74 8.69 -13.98
CA ILE A 238 -12.06 7.40 -14.15
C ILE A 238 -11.63 7.19 -15.60
N TYR A 239 -10.52 6.48 -15.74
CA TYR A 239 -10.03 5.97 -17.01
C TYR A 239 -9.78 4.48 -16.87
N ASP A 240 -10.39 3.69 -17.74
CA ASP A 240 -10.38 2.23 -17.69
C ASP A 240 -9.46 1.69 -18.78
N TYR A 241 -8.42 0.97 -18.39
CA TYR A 241 -7.43 0.38 -19.27
C TYR A 241 -7.47 -1.14 -19.16
N LYS A 242 -7.72 -1.84 -20.25
CA LYS A 242 -7.57 -3.30 -20.33
C LYS A 242 -6.09 -3.65 -20.51
N ALA A 243 -5.30 -3.36 -19.49
CA ALA A 243 -3.85 -3.45 -19.51
C ALA A 243 -3.32 -3.69 -18.09
N THR A 244 -2.16 -4.36 -17.99
CA THR A 244 -1.41 -4.49 -16.74
C THR A 244 -0.88 -3.11 -16.30
N TYR A 245 -0.35 -3.03 -15.07
CA TYR A 245 0.16 -1.77 -14.55
C TYR A 245 1.29 -1.16 -15.39
N SER A 246 2.25 -1.98 -15.84
CA SER A 246 3.36 -1.51 -16.68
C SER A 246 2.87 -0.97 -18.03
N GLN A 247 1.95 -1.67 -18.69
CA GLN A 247 1.35 -1.23 -19.96
C GLN A 247 0.50 0.03 -19.77
N TYR A 248 -0.23 0.12 -18.65
CA TYR A 248 -1.01 1.31 -18.29
C TYR A 248 -0.15 2.57 -18.21
N LEU A 249 1.06 2.49 -17.65
CA LEU A 249 1.96 3.63 -17.56
C LEU A 249 2.30 4.21 -18.94
N GLU A 250 2.53 3.35 -19.94
CA GLU A 250 2.78 3.77 -21.32
C GLU A 250 1.53 4.41 -21.94
N LEU A 251 0.38 3.74 -21.85
CA LEU A 251 -0.89 4.26 -22.36
C LEU A 251 -1.30 5.59 -21.70
N ARG A 252 -1.04 5.73 -20.40
CA ARG A 252 -1.25 6.97 -19.66
C ARG A 252 -0.37 8.10 -20.20
N LYS A 253 0.90 7.81 -20.49
CA LYS A 253 1.84 8.78 -21.05
C LYS A 253 1.37 9.25 -22.43
N GLU A 254 0.98 8.34 -23.31
CA GLU A 254 0.43 8.67 -24.63
C GLU A 254 -0.84 9.52 -24.55
N ARG A 255 -1.80 9.14 -23.69
CA ARG A 255 -3.02 9.92 -23.46
C ARG A 255 -2.70 11.33 -23.02
N ARG A 256 -1.75 11.48 -22.11
CA ARG A 256 -1.35 12.78 -21.58
C ARG A 256 -0.69 13.65 -22.64
N GLU A 257 0.19 13.10 -23.46
CA GLU A 257 0.79 13.82 -24.59
C GLU A 257 -0.28 14.33 -25.56
N GLN A 258 -1.30 13.53 -25.84
CA GLN A 258 -2.44 13.95 -26.64
C GLN A 258 -3.27 15.06 -25.97
N GLN A 259 -3.50 14.95 -24.65
CA GLN A 259 -4.21 15.99 -23.89
C GLN A 259 -3.43 17.31 -23.86
N MET A 260 -2.09 17.22 -23.69
CA MET A 260 -1.23 18.41 -23.69
C MET A 260 -1.26 19.12 -25.05
N LYS A 261 -1.16 18.39 -26.15
CA LYS A 261 -1.31 18.98 -27.50
C LYS A 261 -2.63 19.69 -27.68
N LYS A 262 -3.75 19.04 -27.30
CA LYS A 262 -5.07 19.68 -27.36
C LYS A 262 -5.19 20.90 -26.47
N TYR A 263 -4.58 20.88 -25.28
CA TYR A 263 -4.53 22.03 -24.38
C TYR A 263 -3.75 23.18 -24.99
N GLU A 264 -2.56 22.94 -25.54
CA GLU A 264 -1.75 23.95 -26.22
C GLU A 264 -2.49 24.57 -27.41
N GLU A 265 -3.14 23.76 -28.25
CA GLU A 265 -3.98 24.23 -29.36
C GLU A 265 -5.14 25.08 -28.86
N GLN A 266 -5.82 24.66 -27.78
CA GLN A 266 -6.90 25.44 -27.17
C GLN A 266 -6.39 26.76 -26.60
N GLN A 267 -5.26 26.78 -25.88
CA GLN A 267 -4.66 27.99 -25.33
C GLN A 267 -4.28 28.97 -26.44
N LYS A 268 -3.72 28.46 -27.54
CA LYS A 268 -3.40 29.29 -28.73
C LYS A 268 -4.66 29.91 -29.33
N MET A 269 -5.73 29.10 -29.53
CA MET A 269 -7.02 29.61 -30.04
C MET A 269 -7.63 30.65 -29.10
N ILE A 270 -7.56 30.44 -27.78
CA ILE A 270 -8.03 31.40 -26.78
C ILE A 270 -7.25 32.69 -26.88
N ALA A 271 -5.91 32.64 -26.97
CA ALA A 271 -5.05 33.80 -27.10
C ALA A 271 -5.34 34.59 -28.38
N GLU A 272 -5.43 33.95 -29.54
CA GLU A 272 -5.77 34.55 -30.81
C GLU A 272 -7.18 35.20 -30.80
N THR A 273 -8.12 34.53 -30.14
CA THR A 273 -9.49 35.05 -30.02
C THR A 273 -9.56 36.27 -29.11
N LYS A 274 -8.84 36.26 -27.98
CA LYS A 274 -8.73 37.40 -27.07
C LYS A 274 -8.06 38.61 -27.77
N ASP A 275 -6.98 38.36 -28.50
CA ASP A 275 -6.28 39.40 -29.25
C ASP A 275 -7.18 40.03 -30.33
N PHE A 276 -7.97 39.20 -31.03
CA PHE A 276 -8.98 39.71 -31.97
C PHE A 276 -10.04 40.58 -31.29
N ILE A 277 -10.57 40.14 -30.15
CA ILE A 277 -11.57 40.87 -29.37
C ILE A 277 -10.99 42.25 -28.96
N GLU A 278 -9.76 42.28 -28.47
CA GLU A 278 -9.10 43.48 -27.99
C GLU A 278 -8.81 44.48 -29.12
N ARG A 279 -8.31 43.99 -30.29
CA ARG A 279 -8.04 44.86 -31.47
C ARG A 279 -9.29 45.48 -32.04
N PHE A 280 -10.42 44.79 -32.02
CA PHE A 280 -11.65 45.27 -32.66
C PHE A 280 -12.73 45.73 -31.67
N LYS A 281 -12.40 45.83 -30.38
CA LYS A 281 -13.25 46.36 -29.34
C LYS A 281 -13.56 47.83 -29.65
N GLY A 282 -14.83 48.13 -29.92
CA GLY A 282 -15.26 49.51 -30.27
C GLY A 282 -15.38 49.80 -31.78
N THR A 283 -15.00 48.84 -32.65
CA THR A 283 -15.17 49.02 -34.11
C THR A 283 -16.60 48.63 -34.52
N TYR A 284 -17.41 49.60 -34.93
CA TYR A 284 -18.83 49.41 -35.23
C TYR A 284 -19.09 48.29 -36.24
N SER A 285 -18.32 48.22 -37.34
CA SER A 285 -18.45 47.18 -38.37
C SER A 285 -18.11 45.76 -37.91
N LYS A 286 -17.42 45.60 -36.79
CA LYS A 286 -16.96 44.33 -36.21
C LYS A 286 -17.68 43.92 -34.94
N THR A 287 -18.62 44.72 -34.43
CA THR A 287 -19.32 44.49 -33.16
C THR A 287 -19.96 43.13 -33.09
N PHE A 288 -20.64 42.67 -34.15
CA PHE A 288 -21.29 41.33 -34.18
C PHE A 288 -20.25 40.21 -34.09
N GLN A 289 -19.13 40.31 -34.81
CA GLN A 289 -18.06 39.33 -34.79
C GLN A 289 -17.37 39.24 -33.40
N VAL A 290 -17.15 40.39 -32.76
CA VAL A 290 -16.60 40.47 -31.40
C VAL A 290 -17.53 39.81 -30.40
N GLN A 291 -18.84 40.13 -30.43
CA GLN A 291 -19.82 39.52 -29.55
C GLN A 291 -19.94 38.01 -29.75
N SER A 292 -19.91 37.52 -31.00
CA SER A 292 -19.91 36.12 -31.31
C SER A 292 -18.70 35.38 -30.71
N ARG A 293 -17.48 35.99 -30.80
CA ARG A 293 -16.26 35.40 -30.24
C ARG A 293 -16.24 35.44 -28.71
N VAL A 294 -16.78 36.47 -28.08
CA VAL A 294 -16.95 36.53 -26.62
C VAL A 294 -17.84 35.38 -26.16
N LYS A 295 -19.03 35.22 -26.80
CA LYS A 295 -19.93 34.09 -26.48
C LYS A 295 -19.32 32.71 -26.73
N MET A 296 -18.42 32.60 -27.72
CA MET A 296 -17.68 31.35 -27.98
C MET A 296 -16.72 31.05 -26.82
N LEU A 297 -15.98 32.05 -26.34
CA LEU A 297 -15.07 31.89 -25.18
C LEU A 297 -15.82 31.57 -23.89
N GLU A 298 -16.99 32.16 -23.65
CA GLU A 298 -17.84 31.92 -22.48
C GLU A 298 -18.41 30.49 -22.44
N LYS A 299 -18.63 29.89 -23.61
CA LYS A 299 -19.15 28.51 -23.76
C LYS A 299 -18.05 27.46 -23.87
N LEU A 300 -16.78 27.88 -23.95
CA LEU A 300 -15.66 26.99 -24.15
C LEU A 300 -15.37 26.22 -22.87
N GLU A 301 -15.48 24.90 -22.92
CA GLU A 301 -15.00 24.01 -21.86
C GLU A 301 -13.47 24.01 -21.90
N LEU A 302 -12.86 24.42 -20.79
CA LEU A 302 -11.40 24.43 -20.66
C LEU A 302 -10.89 23.00 -20.50
N ILE A 303 -9.88 22.64 -21.28
CA ILE A 303 -9.20 21.37 -21.17
C ILE A 303 -8.32 21.43 -19.93
N GLU A 304 -8.63 20.60 -18.95
CA GLU A 304 -7.80 20.39 -17.77
C GLU A 304 -6.76 19.32 -18.09
N VAL A 305 -5.51 19.60 -17.82
CA VAL A 305 -4.40 18.63 -17.96
C VAL A 305 -3.92 18.25 -16.58
N ASP A 306 -3.74 16.96 -16.34
CA ASP A 306 -3.12 16.48 -15.11
C ASP A 306 -1.67 16.94 -15.05
N GLU A 307 -1.39 17.88 -14.15
CA GLU A 307 -0.03 18.37 -13.94
C GLU A 307 0.85 17.22 -13.44
N GLU A 308 1.80 16.81 -14.25
CA GLU A 308 2.88 15.96 -13.79
C GLU A 308 3.90 16.86 -13.10
N ASP A 309 4.11 16.57 -11.86
CA ASP A 309 5.24 17.14 -11.16
C ASP A 309 6.50 16.43 -11.69
N THR A 310 7.05 17.03 -12.78
CA THR A 310 8.25 16.52 -13.46
C THR A 310 9.54 16.99 -12.77
N SER A 311 9.44 17.60 -11.60
CA SER A 311 10.60 18.04 -10.85
C SER A 311 11.41 16.81 -10.42
N ARG A 312 12.37 16.41 -11.28
CA ARG A 312 13.47 15.52 -10.86
C ARG A 312 14.31 16.30 -9.85
N LEU A 313 13.90 16.22 -8.60
CA LEU A 313 14.65 16.84 -7.54
C LEU A 313 15.93 16.04 -7.33
N ARG A 314 17.08 16.65 -7.59
CA ARG A 314 18.37 16.15 -7.12
C ARG A 314 18.57 16.70 -5.72
N LEU A 315 18.30 15.85 -4.72
CA LEU A 315 18.59 16.16 -3.33
C LEU A 315 20.11 16.21 -3.17
N LYS A 316 20.65 17.37 -2.82
CA LYS A 316 22.04 17.48 -2.39
C LYS A 316 22.09 17.22 -0.88
N PHE A 317 22.72 16.12 -0.48
CA PHE A 317 22.95 15.84 0.92
C PHE A 317 23.91 16.87 1.53
N PRO A 318 23.72 17.26 2.82
CA PRO A 318 24.68 18.09 3.50
C PRO A 318 26.04 17.38 3.57
N PRO A 319 27.15 18.12 3.47
CA PRO A 319 28.47 17.51 3.62
C PRO A 319 28.63 16.92 5.02
N SER A 320 29.04 15.67 5.10
CA SER A 320 29.33 14.95 6.33
C SER A 320 30.81 14.57 6.41
N PRO A 321 31.37 14.41 7.61
CA PRO A 321 32.73 13.89 7.75
C PRO A 321 32.85 12.51 7.12
N ARG A 322 33.99 12.20 6.52
CA ARG A 322 34.23 10.89 5.94
C ARG A 322 34.39 9.84 7.07
N SER A 323 33.59 8.77 7.03
CA SER A 323 33.71 7.64 7.97
C SER A 323 34.96 6.82 7.73
N GLY A 324 35.33 5.97 8.67
CA GLY A 324 36.35 4.91 8.52
C GLY A 324 36.00 3.96 7.37
N ALA A 325 36.92 3.04 7.04
CA ALA A 325 36.71 2.04 5.97
C ALA A 325 35.54 1.09 6.29
N TYR A 326 35.34 0.78 7.54
CA TYR A 326 34.33 -0.14 8.03
C TYR A 326 33.42 0.57 9.04
N PRO A 327 32.30 1.16 8.61
CA PRO A 327 31.37 1.85 9.51
C PRO A 327 30.74 0.96 10.55
N VAL A 328 30.49 -0.32 10.26
CA VAL A 328 29.94 -1.30 11.21
C VAL A 328 30.68 -2.62 11.06
N GLN A 329 31.16 -3.15 12.19
CA GLN A 329 31.77 -4.49 12.27
C GLN A 329 31.13 -5.28 13.39
N MET A 330 30.77 -6.52 13.10
CA MET A 330 30.19 -7.46 14.04
C MET A 330 30.93 -8.79 14.00
N SER A 331 31.22 -9.32 15.18
CA SER A 331 31.85 -10.62 15.35
C SER A 331 31.09 -11.39 16.43
N ASP A 332 30.50 -12.51 16.02
CA ASP A 332 29.77 -13.43 16.89
C ASP A 332 28.66 -12.76 17.72
N VAL A 333 27.94 -11.81 17.09
CA VAL A 333 26.89 -11.06 17.77
C VAL A 333 25.66 -11.93 17.96
N ALA A 334 25.15 -11.94 19.20
CA ALA A 334 23.93 -12.67 19.56
C ALA A 334 23.00 -11.78 20.38
N MET A 335 21.69 -12.08 20.31
CA MET A 335 20.66 -11.38 21.07
C MET A 335 19.56 -12.34 21.49
N SER A 336 19.14 -12.22 22.75
CA SER A 336 18.01 -12.97 23.32
C SER A 336 17.12 -12.06 24.18
N PHE A 337 15.82 -12.33 24.21
CA PHE A 337 14.87 -11.68 25.10
C PHE A 337 14.15 -12.77 25.93
N ASP A 338 14.15 -12.61 27.24
CA ASP A 338 13.44 -13.51 28.18
C ASP A 338 13.73 -15.00 27.93
N GLY A 339 15.00 -15.31 27.57
CA GLY A 339 15.43 -16.68 27.26
C GLY A 339 15.10 -17.18 25.85
N LYS A 340 14.39 -16.39 25.04
CA LYS A 340 14.15 -16.69 23.61
C LYS A 340 15.27 -16.06 22.78
N GLN A 341 16.08 -16.88 22.12
CA GLN A 341 17.11 -16.43 21.20
C GLN A 341 16.47 -15.85 19.92
N ILE A 342 16.88 -14.63 19.57
CA ILE A 342 16.43 -13.94 18.34
C ILE A 342 17.40 -14.26 17.20
N PHE A 343 18.69 -14.04 17.43
CA PHE A 343 19.75 -14.42 16.51
C PHE A 343 21.05 -14.70 17.26
N SER A 344 21.93 -15.46 16.64
CA SER A 344 23.25 -15.80 17.20
C SER A 344 24.31 -15.96 16.12
N GLY A 345 25.56 -15.73 16.52
CA GLY A 345 26.70 -15.92 15.63
C GLY A 345 26.71 -15.00 14.42
N VAL A 346 26.17 -13.78 14.58
CA VAL A 346 26.14 -12.81 13.48
C VAL A 346 27.51 -12.23 13.25
N ASN A 347 28.06 -12.51 12.06
CA ASN A 347 29.31 -11.95 11.58
C ASN A 347 28.98 -11.10 10.35
N LEU A 348 29.17 -9.77 10.46
CA LEU A 348 28.79 -8.82 9.43
C LEU A 348 29.79 -7.68 9.40
N THR A 349 30.27 -7.34 8.20
CA THR A 349 31.15 -6.19 7.98
C THR A 349 30.54 -5.32 6.89
N VAL A 350 30.24 -4.08 7.24
CA VAL A 350 29.75 -3.06 6.31
C VAL A 350 30.92 -2.19 5.89
N GLU A 351 31.15 -2.09 4.59
CA GLU A 351 32.16 -1.22 4.03
C GLU A 351 31.60 0.19 3.78
N ARG A 352 32.47 1.18 3.79
CA ARG A 352 32.04 2.55 3.47
C ARG A 352 31.53 2.65 2.05
N GLY A 353 30.33 3.21 1.88
CA GLY A 353 29.65 3.35 0.61
C GLY A 353 28.81 2.14 0.21
N ASP A 354 28.80 1.07 1.03
CA ASP A 354 27.90 -0.05 0.84
C ASP A 354 26.44 0.40 0.95
N LYS A 355 25.61 -0.13 0.08
CA LYS A 355 24.14 -0.02 0.15
C LYS A 355 23.59 -1.42 0.31
N ILE A 356 23.12 -1.73 1.52
CA ILE A 356 22.72 -3.08 1.93
C ILE A 356 21.25 -3.14 2.34
N ALA A 357 20.62 -4.28 2.09
CA ALA A 357 19.27 -4.57 2.57
C ALA A 357 19.29 -5.64 3.65
N PHE A 358 18.48 -5.46 4.70
CA PHE A 358 18.11 -6.50 5.65
C PHE A 358 16.74 -7.05 5.26
N VAL A 359 16.69 -8.32 4.89
CA VAL A 359 15.46 -9.01 4.46
C VAL A 359 15.22 -10.26 5.30
N GLY A 360 13.98 -10.75 5.32
CA GLY A 360 13.57 -11.92 6.10
C GLY A 360 12.17 -11.74 6.65
N ARG A 361 11.61 -12.80 7.23
CA ARG A 361 10.26 -12.77 7.81
C ARG A 361 10.12 -11.73 8.92
N ASN A 362 8.90 -11.34 9.21
CA ASN A 362 8.61 -10.47 10.34
C ASN A 362 8.88 -11.22 11.65
N GLY A 363 9.59 -10.54 12.59
CA GLY A 363 9.99 -11.14 13.86
C GLY A 363 11.39 -11.78 13.88
N GLU A 364 12.07 -11.94 12.75
CA GLU A 364 13.43 -12.53 12.66
C GLU A 364 14.56 -11.64 13.16
N GLY A 365 14.24 -10.50 13.79
CA GLY A 365 15.24 -9.68 14.49
C GLY A 365 15.90 -8.59 13.65
N LYS A 366 15.40 -8.24 12.45
CA LYS A 366 15.95 -7.16 11.61
C LYS A 366 16.07 -5.83 12.35
N SER A 367 14.95 -5.31 12.86
CA SER A 367 14.91 -4.07 13.64
C SER A 367 15.63 -4.19 14.98
N THR A 368 15.72 -5.41 15.53
CA THR A 368 16.51 -5.67 16.75
C THR A 368 18.00 -5.48 16.48
N LEU A 369 18.52 -6.01 15.37
CA LEU A 369 19.92 -5.81 14.99
C LEU A 369 20.22 -4.32 14.72
N VAL A 370 19.30 -3.60 14.08
CA VAL A 370 19.40 -2.14 13.89
C VAL A 370 19.50 -1.42 15.24
N LYS A 371 18.68 -1.78 16.23
CA LYS A 371 18.75 -1.19 17.59
C LYS A 371 20.05 -1.54 18.32
N CYS A 372 20.64 -2.70 18.06
CA CYS A 372 21.98 -3.03 18.56
C CYS A 372 23.05 -2.11 17.91
N ILE A 373 22.99 -1.87 16.59
CA ILE A 373 23.88 -0.93 15.89
C ILE A 373 23.75 0.48 16.47
N MET A 374 22.52 0.89 16.80
CA MET A 374 22.25 2.19 17.43
C MET A 374 22.68 2.28 18.90
N GLY A 375 23.14 1.17 19.50
CA GLY A 375 23.48 1.11 20.93
C GLY A 375 22.27 1.21 21.87
N GLN A 376 21.06 1.03 21.35
CA GLN A 376 19.82 1.05 22.16
C GLN A 376 19.56 -0.27 22.87
N LEU A 377 20.14 -1.36 22.38
CA LEU A 377 20.09 -2.69 22.97
C LEU A 377 21.50 -3.22 23.18
N GLN A 378 21.72 -3.86 24.34
CA GLN A 378 22.97 -4.56 24.61
C GLN A 378 22.93 -5.94 23.97
N ASN A 379 23.95 -6.29 23.23
CA ASN A 379 24.13 -7.58 22.57
C ASN A 379 25.28 -8.36 23.21
N GLU A 380 25.28 -9.66 23.04
CA GLU A 380 26.42 -10.52 23.24
C GLU A 380 27.33 -10.45 22.00
N GLY A 381 28.63 -10.81 22.17
CA GLY A 381 29.60 -10.70 21.09
C GLY A 381 30.16 -9.27 20.92
N LYS A 382 30.83 -9.04 19.80
CA LYS A 382 31.55 -7.78 19.56
C LYS A 382 30.87 -7.01 18.42
N LEU A 383 30.34 -5.82 18.74
CA LEU A 383 29.79 -4.86 17.76
C LEU A 383 30.58 -3.54 17.91
N GLU A 384 31.22 -3.09 16.84
CA GLU A 384 32.02 -1.88 16.81
C GLU A 384 31.58 -0.95 15.70
N LEU A 385 31.41 0.32 16.03
CA LEU A 385 31.24 1.39 15.06
C LEU A 385 32.60 1.95 14.67
N GLY A 386 32.78 2.19 13.38
CA GLY A 386 33.99 2.76 12.83
C GLY A 386 34.25 4.20 13.28
N HIS A 387 35.45 4.69 12.99
CA HIS A 387 35.81 6.08 13.30
C HIS A 387 34.97 7.08 12.52
N ASN A 388 34.59 8.19 13.17
CA ASN A 388 33.77 9.28 12.58
C ASN A 388 32.43 8.85 12.01
N VAL A 389 31.83 7.77 12.47
CA VAL A 389 30.48 7.37 12.02
C VAL A 389 29.44 8.29 12.63
N GLN A 390 28.66 8.95 11.76
CA GLN A 390 27.50 9.76 12.13
C GLN A 390 26.25 9.05 11.58
N ILE A 391 25.45 8.51 12.49
CA ILE A 391 24.29 7.69 12.14
C ILE A 391 23.06 8.58 12.03
N GLY A 392 22.37 8.48 10.90
CA GLY A 392 20.98 8.92 10.74
C GLY A 392 20.09 7.70 10.79
N TYR A 393 19.12 7.70 11.68
CA TYR A 393 18.20 6.57 11.85
C TYR A 393 16.75 6.99 11.63
N PHE A 394 16.08 6.30 10.74
CA PHE A 394 14.65 6.39 10.55
C PHE A 394 13.97 5.15 11.14
N ALA A 395 13.38 5.32 12.32
CA ALA A 395 12.60 4.29 12.99
C ALA A 395 11.14 4.27 12.49
N GLN A 396 10.49 3.14 12.60
CA GLN A 396 9.07 2.97 12.27
C GLN A 396 8.15 4.02 12.95
N ASN A 397 8.53 4.52 14.14
CA ASN A 397 7.77 5.52 14.90
C ASN A 397 8.34 6.96 14.81
N GLN A 398 9.28 7.21 13.91
CA GLN A 398 9.97 8.51 13.82
C GLN A 398 9.02 9.68 13.53
N ALA A 399 7.94 9.42 12.81
CA ALA A 399 6.91 10.41 12.51
C ALA A 399 6.22 10.99 13.77
N SER A 400 6.17 10.23 14.87
CA SER A 400 5.58 10.67 16.15
C SER A 400 6.49 11.60 16.96
N LEU A 401 7.79 11.68 16.62
CA LEU A 401 8.77 12.50 17.31
C LEU A 401 8.84 13.95 16.76
N LEU A 402 8.10 14.24 15.68
CA LEU A 402 8.03 15.59 15.14
C LEU A 402 7.24 16.51 16.07
N ASP A 403 7.72 17.76 16.24
CA ASP A 403 7.01 18.78 17.01
C ASP A 403 5.73 19.20 16.29
N GLY A 404 4.58 18.88 16.89
CA GLY A 404 3.25 19.16 16.35
C GLY A 404 2.90 20.64 16.22
N GLU A 405 3.56 21.53 16.96
CA GLU A 405 3.26 22.97 16.95
C GLU A 405 4.00 23.73 15.84
N LEU A 406 5.08 23.19 15.31
CA LEU A 406 5.79 23.75 14.17
C LEU A 406 4.99 23.57 12.87
N THR A 407 5.22 24.46 11.91
CA THR A 407 4.75 24.25 10.53
C THR A 407 5.68 23.30 9.79
N VAL A 408 5.18 22.71 8.70
CA VAL A 408 5.97 21.87 7.79
C VAL A 408 7.25 22.62 7.35
N PHE A 409 7.11 23.89 6.96
CA PHE A 409 8.23 24.72 6.55
C PHE A 409 9.24 24.93 7.69
N GLN A 410 8.78 25.29 8.89
CA GLN A 410 9.66 25.50 10.05
C GLN A 410 10.44 24.25 10.42
N THR A 411 9.79 23.08 10.40
CA THR A 411 10.43 21.80 10.69
C THR A 411 11.64 21.51 9.80
N ILE A 412 11.58 21.94 8.54
CA ILE A 412 12.68 21.75 7.59
C ILE A 412 13.69 22.92 7.66
N ASP A 413 13.24 24.15 7.88
CA ASP A 413 14.13 25.33 8.01
C ASP A 413 15.07 25.19 9.21
N ASP A 414 14.63 24.55 10.31
CA ASP A 414 15.43 24.29 11.50
C ASP A 414 16.67 23.40 11.24
N VAL A 415 16.57 22.45 10.30
CA VAL A 415 17.65 21.52 9.97
C VAL A 415 18.42 21.91 8.70
N ALA A 416 17.82 22.69 7.81
CA ALA A 416 18.42 23.09 6.55
C ALA A 416 19.57 24.08 6.74
N LYS A 417 20.75 23.79 6.18
CA LYS A 417 21.95 24.62 6.25
C LYS A 417 22.45 25.00 4.87
N GLY A 418 23.08 26.18 4.78
CA GLY A 418 23.75 26.64 3.55
C GLY A 418 22.81 26.77 2.34
N GLU A 419 23.24 26.28 1.19
CA GLU A 419 22.49 26.34 -0.08
C GLU A 419 21.14 25.60 -0.03
N ILE A 420 21.01 24.59 0.82
CA ILE A 420 19.80 23.79 0.97
C ILE A 420 18.63 24.66 1.45
N ARG A 421 18.92 25.65 2.31
CA ARG A 421 17.92 26.58 2.85
C ARG A 421 17.19 27.36 1.77
N ASN A 422 17.90 27.70 0.68
CA ASN A 422 17.29 28.42 -0.46
C ASN A 422 16.36 27.55 -1.30
N LYS A 423 16.45 26.22 -1.15
CA LYS A 423 15.69 25.21 -1.91
C LYS A 423 14.61 24.49 -1.10
N ILE A 424 14.33 24.94 0.12
CA ILE A 424 13.34 24.29 1.00
C ILE A 424 11.99 24.11 0.31
N ARG A 425 11.52 25.14 -0.42
CA ARG A 425 10.22 25.07 -1.11
C ARG A 425 10.20 24.01 -2.21
N ASP A 426 11.30 23.88 -2.96
CA ASP A 426 11.43 22.86 -4.01
C ASP A 426 11.48 21.45 -3.39
N LEU A 427 12.21 21.32 -2.28
CA LEU A 427 12.28 20.07 -1.50
C LEU A 427 10.91 19.67 -0.95
N LEU A 428 10.21 20.62 -0.34
CA LEU A 428 8.86 20.41 0.15
C LEU A 428 7.90 20.04 -0.98
N GLY A 429 7.99 20.73 -2.13
CA GLY A 429 7.19 20.40 -3.32
C GLY A 429 7.42 18.97 -3.81
N ALA A 430 8.68 18.51 -3.89
CA ALA A 430 9.02 17.16 -4.30
C ALA A 430 8.49 16.08 -3.34
N PHE A 431 8.42 16.39 -2.05
CA PHE A 431 7.80 15.53 -1.04
C PHE A 431 6.30 15.81 -0.85
N MET A 432 5.67 16.47 -1.84
CA MET A 432 4.23 16.75 -1.90
C MET A 432 3.70 17.68 -0.78
N PHE A 433 4.53 18.63 -0.33
CA PHE A 433 4.16 19.72 0.57
C PHE A 433 4.20 21.07 -0.16
N GLY A 434 3.63 21.14 -1.37
CA GLY A 434 3.60 22.39 -2.18
C GLY A 434 2.55 23.38 -1.70
N GLY A 435 2.73 24.66 -2.05
CA GLY A 435 1.75 25.71 -1.80
C GLY A 435 1.38 25.88 -0.33
N GLU A 436 0.07 25.82 -0.03
CA GLU A 436 -0.48 26.01 1.32
C GLU A 436 -0.10 24.90 2.31
N ASP A 437 0.22 23.70 1.82
CA ASP A 437 0.58 22.58 2.67
C ASP A 437 1.85 22.85 3.47
N SER A 438 2.77 23.63 2.94
CA SER A 438 4.00 24.05 3.63
C SER A 438 3.76 24.86 4.90
N THR A 439 2.61 25.52 5.00
CA THR A 439 2.23 26.36 6.14
C THR A 439 1.39 25.65 7.19
N LYS A 440 0.93 24.43 6.90
CA LYS A 440 0.17 23.61 7.85
C LYS A 440 1.04 23.23 9.05
N LYS A 441 0.41 23.15 10.23
CA LYS A 441 1.07 22.60 11.44
C LYS A 441 1.21 21.09 11.32
N VAL A 442 2.32 20.54 11.84
CA VAL A 442 2.60 19.11 11.83
C VAL A 442 1.49 18.29 12.50
N LYS A 443 0.83 18.80 13.54
CA LYS A 443 -0.26 18.11 14.23
C LYS A 443 -1.49 17.83 13.37
N VAL A 444 -1.74 18.59 12.30
CA VAL A 444 -2.89 18.39 11.40
C VAL A 444 -2.59 17.47 10.23
N LEU A 445 -1.33 17.06 10.08
CA LEU A 445 -0.89 16.14 9.03
C LEU A 445 -1.40 14.71 9.29
N SER A 446 -1.72 14.01 8.23
CA SER A 446 -1.96 12.57 8.25
C SER A 446 -0.70 11.79 8.64
N GLY A 447 -0.85 10.51 9.01
CA GLY A 447 0.30 9.63 9.33
C GLY A 447 1.32 9.57 8.20
N GLY A 448 0.88 9.35 6.96
CA GLY A 448 1.77 9.31 5.79
C GLY A 448 2.47 10.64 5.50
N GLU A 449 1.79 11.78 5.70
CA GLU A 449 2.42 13.09 5.56
C GLU A 449 3.49 13.31 6.62
N ARG A 450 3.25 12.94 7.87
CA ARG A 450 4.26 13.02 8.93
C ARG A 450 5.47 12.14 8.62
N THR A 451 5.25 10.94 8.10
CA THR A 451 6.33 10.03 7.67
C THR A 451 7.19 10.68 6.59
N ARG A 452 6.58 11.27 5.54
CA ARG A 452 7.30 11.99 4.50
C ARG A 452 8.13 13.15 5.03
N LEU A 453 7.55 13.94 5.94
CA LEU A 453 8.24 15.08 6.55
C LEU A 453 9.42 14.62 7.42
N ALA A 454 9.26 13.54 8.19
CA ALA A 454 10.32 12.98 9.02
C ALA A 454 11.49 12.43 8.18
N ILE A 455 11.20 11.75 7.07
CA ILE A 455 12.22 11.29 6.12
C ILE A 455 12.95 12.48 5.51
N LEU A 456 12.23 13.49 5.01
CA LEU A 456 12.85 14.69 4.43
C LEU A 456 13.76 15.38 5.45
N LYS A 457 13.31 15.54 6.71
CA LYS A 457 14.12 16.11 7.79
C LYS A 457 15.43 15.33 7.98
N LEU A 458 15.34 14.00 8.06
CA LEU A 458 16.52 13.14 8.25
C LEU A 458 17.52 13.24 7.09
N LEU A 459 17.04 13.28 5.85
CA LEU A 459 17.91 13.41 4.67
C LEU A 459 18.68 14.74 4.61
N LEU A 460 18.27 15.75 5.39
CA LEU A 460 18.92 17.04 5.50
C LEU A 460 19.92 17.13 6.67
N GLU A 461 20.07 16.06 7.43
CA GLU A 461 21.08 15.96 8.49
C GLU A 461 22.43 15.51 7.92
N PRO A 462 23.58 16.02 8.45
CA PRO A 462 24.91 15.64 7.96
C PRO A 462 25.32 14.27 8.48
N VAL A 463 24.81 13.20 7.87
CA VAL A 463 25.07 11.80 8.25
C VAL A 463 25.92 11.09 7.20
N ASN A 464 26.70 10.07 7.60
CA ASN A 464 27.51 9.24 6.70
C ASN A 464 27.17 7.74 6.78
N LEU A 465 26.35 7.35 7.76
CA LEU A 465 25.69 6.06 7.84
C LEU A 465 24.20 6.30 8.01
N LEU A 466 23.40 5.95 7.00
CA LEU A 466 21.96 6.10 7.03
C LEU A 466 21.32 4.73 7.23
N ILE A 467 20.47 4.61 8.23
CA ILE A 467 19.73 3.39 8.54
C ILE A 467 18.24 3.70 8.43
N LEU A 468 17.55 2.98 7.55
CA LEU A 468 16.11 3.18 7.29
C LEU A 468 15.37 1.89 7.61
N ASP A 469 14.44 1.95 8.57
CA ASP A 469 13.61 0.82 8.98
C ASP A 469 12.19 1.02 8.46
N GLU A 470 11.81 0.24 7.43
CA GLU A 470 10.54 0.30 6.70
C GLU A 470 10.17 1.71 6.20
N PRO A 471 11.06 2.41 5.47
CA PRO A 471 10.83 3.80 5.07
C PRO A 471 9.72 3.96 4.03
N THR A 472 9.35 2.89 3.33
CA THR A 472 8.37 2.90 2.24
C THR A 472 6.93 2.75 2.72
N ASN A 473 6.72 2.37 3.99
CA ASN A 473 5.39 2.22 4.55
C ASN A 473 4.62 3.55 4.52
N HIS A 474 3.39 3.51 4.00
CA HIS A 474 2.51 4.68 3.85
C HIS A 474 3.00 5.75 2.86
N LEU A 475 4.07 5.50 2.09
CA LEU A 475 4.49 6.37 1.01
C LEU A 475 3.76 6.02 -0.30
N ASP A 476 3.35 7.04 -1.04
CA ASP A 476 2.85 6.84 -2.39
C ASP A 476 4.01 6.56 -3.39
N LEU A 477 3.66 6.04 -4.56
CA LEU A 477 4.61 5.65 -5.58
C LEU A 477 5.57 6.78 -5.98
N LYS A 478 5.09 8.02 -6.07
CA LYS A 478 5.92 9.18 -6.43
C LYS A 478 6.94 9.50 -5.34
N THR A 479 6.49 9.54 -4.10
CA THR A 479 7.40 9.79 -2.96
C THR A 479 8.44 8.68 -2.82
N LYS A 480 8.06 7.42 -3.06
CA LYS A 480 9.01 6.30 -3.10
C LYS A 480 10.08 6.50 -4.18
N ASP A 481 9.70 6.93 -5.39
CA ASP A 481 10.65 7.22 -6.48
C ASP A 481 11.60 8.36 -6.12
N VAL A 482 11.09 9.45 -5.53
CA VAL A 482 11.91 10.57 -5.08
C VAL A 482 12.89 10.14 -3.99
N LEU A 483 12.41 9.35 -3.00
CA LEU A 483 13.26 8.81 -1.95
C LEU A 483 14.32 7.87 -2.52
N LYS A 484 13.94 6.94 -3.39
CA LYS A 484 14.88 6.01 -4.04
C LYS A 484 15.97 6.76 -4.80
N GLN A 485 15.60 7.77 -5.60
CA GLN A 485 16.56 8.58 -6.33
C GLN A 485 17.49 9.36 -5.38
N ALA A 486 16.95 9.92 -4.31
CA ALA A 486 17.78 10.58 -3.30
C ALA A 486 18.80 9.59 -2.69
N LEU A 487 18.38 8.38 -2.33
CA LEU A 487 19.27 7.36 -1.76
C LEU A 487 20.28 6.82 -2.78
N LEU A 488 19.96 6.82 -4.07
CA LEU A 488 20.94 6.49 -5.13
C LEU A 488 22.04 7.55 -5.20
N ASP A 489 21.69 8.82 -5.04
CA ASP A 489 22.63 9.95 -5.05
C ASP A 489 23.40 10.12 -3.71
N PHE A 490 23.03 9.36 -2.67
CA PHE A 490 23.72 9.38 -1.37
C PHE A 490 25.07 8.65 -1.47
N ASP A 491 26.15 9.33 -1.17
CA ASP A 491 27.53 8.83 -1.21
C ASP A 491 28.03 8.19 0.09
N GLY A 492 27.19 8.22 1.14
CA GLY A 492 27.42 7.53 2.41
C GLY A 492 27.06 6.04 2.36
N THR A 493 27.17 5.40 3.52
CA THR A 493 26.77 4.00 3.72
C THR A 493 25.29 3.92 4.06
N LEU A 494 24.57 2.95 3.45
CA LEU A 494 23.12 2.80 3.61
C LEU A 494 22.78 1.38 4.09
N ILE A 495 21.98 1.30 5.13
CA ILE A 495 21.32 0.07 5.59
C ILE A 495 19.82 0.28 5.49
N VAL A 496 19.13 -0.58 4.73
CA VAL A 496 17.67 -0.51 4.55
C VAL A 496 17.03 -1.80 5.02
N VAL A 497 16.10 -1.70 5.94
CA VAL A 497 15.14 -2.78 6.25
C VAL A 497 13.89 -2.47 5.45
N SER A 498 13.54 -3.28 4.48
CA SER A 498 12.32 -3.08 3.69
C SER A 498 11.84 -4.38 3.05
N HIS A 499 10.53 -4.47 2.87
CA HIS A 499 9.85 -5.53 2.13
C HIS A 499 9.45 -5.11 0.71
N ASP A 500 9.73 -3.86 0.33
CA ASP A 500 9.42 -3.30 -0.99
C ASP A 500 10.51 -3.67 -2.01
N ARG A 501 10.21 -4.68 -2.84
CA ARG A 501 11.14 -5.22 -3.83
C ARG A 501 11.57 -4.18 -4.85
N ASP A 502 10.62 -3.38 -5.35
CA ASP A 502 10.90 -2.34 -6.35
C ASP A 502 11.75 -1.20 -5.78
N PHE A 503 11.54 -0.89 -4.50
CA PHE A 503 12.35 0.12 -3.82
C PHE A 503 13.80 -0.34 -3.66
N LEU A 504 14.02 -1.61 -3.28
CA LEU A 504 15.35 -2.18 -3.09
C LEU A 504 16.08 -2.45 -4.41
N ASP A 505 15.35 -2.70 -5.51
CA ASP A 505 15.93 -3.01 -6.81
C ASP A 505 16.80 -1.85 -7.33
N GLY A 506 18.04 -2.18 -7.75
CA GLY A 506 19.02 -1.20 -8.19
C GLY A 506 19.52 -0.22 -7.12
N LEU A 507 18.94 -0.23 -5.90
CA LEU A 507 19.40 0.57 -4.77
C LEU A 507 20.48 -0.17 -3.99
N VAL A 508 20.29 -1.47 -3.74
CA VAL A 508 21.19 -2.28 -2.91
C VAL A 508 21.99 -3.27 -3.74
N SER A 509 23.24 -3.50 -3.34
CA SER A 509 24.16 -4.44 -3.97
C SER A 509 24.45 -5.68 -3.12
N LYS A 510 24.05 -5.66 -1.86
CA LYS A 510 24.22 -6.75 -0.90
C LYS A 510 22.92 -6.95 -0.12
N VAL A 511 22.55 -8.19 0.11
CA VAL A 511 21.37 -8.58 0.88
C VAL A 511 21.81 -9.42 2.06
N TYR A 512 21.38 -9.05 3.26
CA TYR A 512 21.53 -9.86 4.47
C TYR A 512 20.19 -10.50 4.79
N GLU A 513 20.12 -11.80 4.67
CA GLU A 513 18.93 -12.60 4.93
C GLU A 513 18.88 -13.01 6.40
N PHE A 514 17.79 -12.66 7.06
CA PHE A 514 17.45 -13.10 8.41
C PHE A 514 16.52 -14.31 8.35
N GLY A 515 16.90 -15.40 9.00
CA GLY A 515 16.07 -16.60 9.06
C GLY A 515 16.62 -17.61 10.06
N HIS A 516 15.73 -18.23 10.82
CA HIS A 516 16.04 -19.27 11.80
C HIS A 516 17.13 -18.88 12.80
N GLY A 517 17.11 -17.63 13.26
CA GLY A 517 18.06 -17.09 14.21
C GLY A 517 19.48 -16.87 13.66
N ARG A 518 19.66 -16.88 12.35
CA ARG A 518 20.94 -16.63 11.66
C ARG A 518 20.82 -15.51 10.66
N VAL A 519 21.96 -14.91 10.31
CA VAL A 519 22.07 -13.90 9.26
C VAL A 519 23.04 -14.40 8.20
N ARG A 520 22.60 -14.42 6.94
CA ARG A 520 23.41 -14.85 5.79
C ARG A 520 23.61 -13.69 4.83
N GLU A 521 24.83 -13.55 4.33
CA GLU A 521 25.18 -12.55 3.33
C GLU A 521 24.99 -13.11 1.92
N HIS A 522 24.36 -12.29 1.05
CA HIS A 522 24.23 -12.54 -0.38
C HIS A 522 24.77 -11.33 -1.13
N LEU A 523 25.79 -11.54 -1.96
CA LEU A 523 26.45 -10.51 -2.78
C LEU A 523 25.69 -10.32 -4.12
N CYS A 524 24.42 -9.95 -4.02
CA CYS A 524 23.53 -9.80 -5.17
C CYS A 524 22.45 -8.76 -4.91
N GLY A 525 21.74 -8.35 -5.96
CA GLY A 525 20.54 -7.52 -5.86
C GLY A 525 19.33 -8.30 -5.34
N ILE A 526 18.25 -7.57 -5.05
CA ILE A 526 17.05 -8.19 -4.44
C ILE A 526 16.39 -9.24 -5.33
N TYR A 527 16.28 -9.01 -6.64
CA TYR A 527 15.64 -9.98 -7.54
C TYR A 527 16.47 -11.24 -7.75
N GLU A 528 17.80 -11.13 -7.88
CA GLU A 528 18.69 -12.28 -7.95
C GLU A 528 18.62 -13.13 -6.66
N PHE A 529 18.52 -12.46 -5.51
CA PHE A 529 18.29 -13.13 -4.23
C PHE A 529 16.97 -13.91 -4.22
N LEU A 530 15.86 -13.30 -4.66
CA LEU A 530 14.55 -13.94 -4.69
C LEU A 530 14.50 -15.12 -5.67
N GLU A 531 15.13 -15.01 -6.83
CA GLU A 531 15.26 -16.11 -7.78
C GLU A 531 16.03 -17.29 -7.19
N SER A 532 17.17 -17.02 -6.52
CA SER A 532 17.95 -18.07 -5.86
C SER A 532 17.14 -18.80 -4.79
N LYS A 533 16.35 -18.07 -4.00
CA LYS A 533 15.45 -18.63 -2.99
C LYS A 533 14.34 -19.51 -3.59
N LYS A 534 13.73 -19.06 -4.67
CA LYS A 534 12.73 -19.85 -5.39
C LYS A 534 13.32 -21.16 -5.92
N MET A 535 14.54 -21.13 -6.43
CA MET A 535 15.26 -22.32 -6.90
C MET A 535 15.61 -23.26 -5.73
N GLU A 536 16.05 -22.75 -4.58
CA GLU A 536 16.31 -23.56 -3.38
C GLU A 536 15.05 -24.29 -2.92
N SER A 537 13.92 -23.59 -2.83
CA SER A 537 12.63 -24.18 -2.42
C SER A 537 12.14 -25.25 -3.38
N LEU A 538 12.31 -25.09 -4.69
CA LEU A 538 11.98 -26.10 -5.69
C LEU A 538 12.86 -27.36 -5.54
N GLN A 539 14.16 -27.19 -5.33
CA GLN A 539 15.09 -28.31 -5.12
C GLN A 539 14.82 -29.07 -3.81
N GLU A 540 14.32 -28.40 -2.78
CA GLU A 540 13.88 -29.06 -1.55
C GLU A 540 12.60 -29.88 -1.75
N LEU A 541 11.68 -29.42 -2.62
CA LEU A 541 10.47 -30.17 -2.99
C LEU A 541 10.79 -31.41 -3.84
N GLU A 542 11.78 -31.34 -4.72
CA GLU A 542 12.23 -32.49 -5.52
C GLU A 542 12.98 -33.56 -4.70
N LYS A 543 13.52 -33.21 -3.53
CA LYS A 543 14.22 -34.12 -2.61
C LYS A 543 13.31 -34.82 -1.61
N LYS A 544 12.05 -34.42 -1.51
CA LYS A 544 10.99 -35.04 -0.70
C LYS A 544 10.13 -35.96 -1.55
#